data_5713323c1bd36a8922c3b6d2028c1316
#
_entry.id   5713323c1bd36a8922c3b6d2028c1316
#
_cell.length_a   1.000
_cell.length_b   1.000
_cell.length_c   1.000
_cell.angle_alpha   90.00
_cell.angle_beta   90.00
_cell.angle_gamma   90.00
#
_symmetry.space_group_name_H-M   'P 1'
#
loop_
_entity.id
_entity.type
_entity.pdbx_description
1 polymer ?
#
loop_
_entity_poly.entity_id
_entity_poly.type
_entity_poly.pdbx_seq_one_letter_code
_entity_poly.pdbx_strand_id
1 'polypeptide(L)'
;MHLHLRRVPERLATGAYILHAGWGKWHGTEQQATALHGAAATAFPVLRAIPPKRFLRLLAASELAAGAALLTPLLPDSLAGGVLSAFSGALLTMYWRTPTMRKPGSIWPTPAGTAVSKDVWMLGIGAGMLTRP
;
A
#
# COMPACT_ATOMS: atom_id res chain seq x y z
N MET A 1 -21.49 9.29 -14.26
CA MET A 1 -20.51 8.43 -13.55
C MET A 1 -20.94 6.99 -13.70
N HIS A 2 -20.16 6.21 -14.43
CA HIS A 2 -20.50 4.81 -14.67
C HIS A 2 -19.62 3.91 -13.82
N LEU A 3 -20.22 3.27 -12.81
CA LEU A 3 -19.58 2.16 -12.10
C LEU A 3 -19.58 0.97 -13.07
N HIS A 4 -18.40 0.60 -13.52
CA HIS A 4 -18.28 -0.62 -14.30
C HIS A 4 -18.40 -1.81 -13.36
N LEU A 5 -19.51 -2.56 -13.45
CA LEU A 5 -19.76 -3.71 -12.59
C LEU A 5 -18.59 -4.72 -12.58
N ARG A 6 -17.82 -4.77 -13.67
CA ARG A 6 -16.63 -5.61 -13.77
C ARG A 6 -15.54 -5.24 -12.77
N ARG A 7 -15.50 -3.98 -12.32
CA ARG A 7 -14.47 -3.49 -11.38
C ARG A 7 -14.89 -3.58 -9.93
N VAL A 8 -16.16 -3.89 -9.67
CA VAL A 8 -16.68 -3.98 -8.30
C VAL A 8 -15.91 -5.00 -7.46
N PRO A 9 -15.68 -6.24 -7.94
CA PRO A 9 -14.92 -7.20 -7.14
C PRO A 9 -13.49 -6.72 -6.83
N GLU A 10 -12.82 -6.12 -7.82
CA GLU A 10 -11.46 -5.59 -7.63
C GLU A 10 -11.44 -4.49 -6.58
N ARG A 11 -12.37 -3.56 -6.67
CA ARG A 11 -12.47 -2.43 -5.74
C ARG A 11 -12.86 -2.88 -4.34
N LEU A 12 -13.80 -3.80 -4.20
CA LEU A 12 -14.21 -4.33 -2.90
C LEU A 12 -13.06 -5.09 -2.22
N ALA A 13 -12.39 -5.97 -2.94
CA ALA A 13 -11.31 -6.78 -2.38
C ALA A 13 -10.13 -5.92 -1.94
N THR A 14 -9.64 -5.05 -2.83
CA THR A 14 -8.49 -4.20 -2.52
C THR A 14 -8.83 -3.13 -1.49
N GLY A 15 -9.98 -2.48 -1.64
CA GLY A 15 -10.42 -1.42 -0.75
C GLY A 15 -10.68 -1.90 0.68
N ALA A 16 -11.37 -3.02 0.82
CA ALA A 16 -11.65 -3.60 2.14
C ALA A 16 -10.37 -4.04 2.84
N TYR A 17 -9.45 -4.68 2.11
CA TYR A 17 -8.18 -5.13 2.68
C TYR A 17 -7.31 -3.95 3.13
N ILE A 18 -7.17 -2.93 2.27
CA ILE A 18 -6.36 -1.76 2.59
C ILE A 18 -6.99 -0.96 3.74
N LEU A 19 -8.30 -0.82 3.76
CA LEU A 19 -9.00 -0.14 4.85
C LEU A 19 -8.75 -0.86 6.18
N HIS A 20 -8.87 -2.18 6.19
CA HIS A 20 -8.59 -2.99 7.39
C HIS A 20 -7.12 -2.85 7.84
N ALA A 21 -6.19 -2.89 6.90
CA ALA A 21 -4.77 -2.72 7.19
C ALA A 21 -4.48 -1.34 7.79
N GLY A 22 -5.09 -0.28 7.25
CA GLY A 22 -4.97 1.07 7.76
C GLY A 22 -5.55 1.23 9.17
N TRP A 23 -6.71 0.63 9.41
CA TRP A 23 -7.33 0.63 10.73
C TRP A 23 -6.44 -0.04 11.78
N GLY A 24 -5.87 -1.21 11.43
CA GLY A 24 -4.93 -1.90 12.31
C GLY A 24 -3.69 -1.07 12.64
N LYS A 25 -3.12 -0.40 11.64
CA LYS A 25 -1.95 0.47 11.84
C LYS A 25 -2.27 1.72 12.66
N TRP A 26 -3.47 2.27 12.54
CA TRP A 26 -3.90 3.41 13.34
C TRP A 26 -3.85 3.10 14.83
N HIS A 27 -4.13 1.86 15.20
CA HIS A 27 -4.07 1.35 16.56
C HIS A 27 -2.79 0.55 16.83
N GLY A 28 -1.76 0.71 15.99
CA GLY A 28 -0.53 -0.06 16.07
C GLY A 28 0.34 0.29 17.27
N THR A 29 1.22 -0.65 17.62
CA THR A 29 2.16 -0.52 18.75
C THR A 29 3.39 0.30 18.36
N GLU A 30 4.17 0.71 19.37
CA GLU A 30 5.47 1.37 19.15
C GLU A 30 6.45 0.45 18.42
N GLN A 31 6.43 -0.85 18.71
CA GLN A 31 7.25 -1.83 18.03
C GLN A 31 6.92 -1.89 16.53
N GLN A 32 5.66 -1.91 16.18
CA GLN A 32 5.23 -1.88 14.79
C GLN A 32 5.65 -0.58 14.10
N ALA A 33 5.48 0.55 14.79
CA ALA A 33 5.89 1.85 14.27
C ALA A 33 7.39 1.90 13.98
N THR A 34 8.21 1.42 14.92
CA THR A 34 9.67 1.40 14.77
C THR A 34 10.10 0.49 13.62
N ALA A 35 9.50 -0.69 13.50
CA ALA A 35 9.83 -1.65 12.44
C ALA A 35 9.48 -1.11 11.06
N LEU A 36 8.26 -0.59 10.88
CA LEU A 36 7.81 -0.05 9.60
C LEU A 36 8.54 1.23 9.22
N HIS A 37 8.78 2.11 10.19
CA HIS A 37 9.53 3.34 9.96
C HIS A 37 10.98 3.03 9.57
N GLY A 38 11.62 2.07 10.23
CA GLY A 38 12.98 1.66 9.91
C GLY A 38 13.10 1.15 8.47
N ALA A 39 12.17 0.32 8.04
CA ALA A 39 12.14 -0.19 6.67
C ALA A 39 11.88 0.94 5.66
N ALA A 40 10.91 1.80 5.94
CA ALA A 40 10.57 2.91 5.06
C ALA A 40 11.71 3.92 4.97
N ALA A 41 12.37 4.25 6.09
CA ALA A 41 13.49 5.19 6.12
C ALA A 41 14.73 4.65 5.42
N THR A 42 14.91 3.34 5.38
CA THR A 42 15.97 2.71 4.60
C THR A 42 15.75 2.95 3.10
N ALA A 43 14.51 2.81 2.64
CA ALA A 43 14.14 3.03 1.24
C ALA A 43 14.08 4.52 0.88
N PHE A 44 13.58 5.34 1.82
CA PHE A 44 13.37 6.77 1.63
C PHE A 44 13.99 7.53 2.81
N PRO A 45 15.29 7.87 2.74
CA PRO A 45 16.00 8.48 3.88
C PRO A 45 15.38 9.77 4.42
N VAL A 46 14.64 10.52 3.62
CA VAL A 46 13.92 11.72 4.05
C VAL A 46 12.94 11.42 5.19
N LEU A 47 12.45 10.20 5.30
CA LEU A 47 11.51 9.80 6.34
C LEU A 47 12.15 9.72 7.72
N ARG A 48 13.48 9.77 7.83
CA ARG A 48 14.18 9.83 9.12
C ARG A 48 13.81 11.08 9.91
N ALA A 49 13.39 12.14 9.24
CA ALA A 49 12.96 13.38 9.88
C ALA A 49 11.62 13.25 10.62
N ILE A 50 10.85 12.19 10.36
CA ILE A 50 9.54 11.97 10.96
C ILE A 50 9.67 10.92 12.07
N PRO A 51 9.14 11.18 13.29
CA PRO A 51 9.14 10.18 14.36
C PRO A 51 8.37 8.91 13.95
N PRO A 52 8.79 7.71 14.39
CA PRO A 52 8.14 6.47 14.00
C PRO A 52 6.63 6.41 14.24
N LYS A 53 6.18 6.91 15.38
CA LYS A 53 4.76 6.91 15.72
C LYS A 53 3.94 7.81 14.81
N ARG A 54 4.47 8.98 14.47
CA ARG A 54 3.83 9.89 13.52
C ARG A 54 3.80 9.29 12.11
N PHE A 55 4.90 8.65 11.72
CA PHE A 55 4.96 7.94 10.44
C PHE A 55 3.89 6.86 10.35
N LEU A 56 3.73 6.04 11.39
CA LEU A 56 2.72 4.98 11.40
C LEU A 56 1.31 5.56 11.25
N ARG A 57 1.02 6.67 11.93
CA ARG A 57 -0.27 7.36 11.81
C ARG A 57 -0.51 7.92 10.42
N LEU A 58 0.52 8.50 9.80
CA LEU A 58 0.42 9.02 8.43
C LEU A 58 0.21 7.87 7.42
N LEU A 59 0.91 6.77 7.61
CA LEU A 59 0.72 5.58 6.79
C LEU A 59 -0.70 5.03 6.94
N ALA A 60 -1.17 4.91 8.18
CA ALA A 60 -2.52 4.45 8.46
C ALA A 60 -3.57 5.36 7.82
N ALA A 61 -3.40 6.67 7.94
CA ALA A 61 -4.31 7.66 7.35
C ALA A 61 -4.33 7.52 5.81
N SER A 62 -3.17 7.35 5.18
CA SER A 62 -3.09 7.15 3.73
C SER A 62 -3.75 5.84 3.29
N GLU A 63 -3.60 4.78 4.05
CA GLU A 63 -4.27 3.51 3.76
C GLU A 63 -5.79 3.61 3.94
N LEU A 64 -6.24 4.28 5.01
CA LEU A 64 -7.68 4.52 5.22
C LEU A 64 -8.27 5.34 4.07
N ALA A 65 -7.56 6.37 3.63
CA ALA A 65 -7.99 7.20 2.50
C ALA A 65 -8.02 6.41 1.20
N ALA A 66 -6.98 5.60 0.92
CA ALA A 66 -6.92 4.77 -0.28
C ALA A 66 -8.02 3.71 -0.28
N GLY A 67 -8.23 3.05 0.85
CA GLY A 67 -9.31 2.07 0.99
C GLY A 67 -10.69 2.70 0.80
N ALA A 68 -10.92 3.85 1.39
CA ALA A 68 -12.17 4.59 1.21
C ALA A 68 -12.38 5.00 -0.25
N ALA A 69 -11.32 5.45 -0.93
CA ALA A 69 -11.37 5.82 -2.34
C ALA A 69 -11.76 4.63 -3.23
N LEU A 70 -11.25 3.44 -2.91
CA LEU A 70 -11.59 2.23 -3.66
C LEU A 70 -13.03 1.76 -3.40
N LEU A 71 -13.50 1.91 -2.17
CA LEU A 71 -14.83 1.45 -1.77
C LEU A 71 -15.95 2.41 -2.16
N THR A 72 -15.66 3.70 -2.33
CA THR A 72 -16.69 4.67 -2.67
C THR A 72 -17.06 4.59 -4.16
N PRO A 73 -18.36 4.59 -4.51
CA PRO A 73 -18.78 4.66 -5.90
C PRO A 73 -18.62 6.05 -6.50
N LEU A 74 -18.24 7.06 -5.70
CA LEU A 74 -18.13 8.45 -6.16
C LEU A 74 -16.87 8.69 -7.00
N LEU A 75 -15.83 7.86 -6.89
CA LEU A 75 -14.62 8.00 -7.67
C LEU A 75 -14.61 7.09 -8.88
N PRO A 76 -14.24 7.63 -10.08
CA PRO A 76 -14.10 6.81 -11.28
C PRO A 76 -13.01 5.74 -11.09
N ASP A 77 -13.15 4.64 -11.84
CA ASP A 77 -12.19 3.53 -11.78
C ASP A 77 -10.75 3.96 -12.10
N SER A 78 -10.57 4.90 -13.01
CA SER A 78 -9.25 5.41 -13.36
C SER A 78 -8.57 6.13 -12.19
N LEU A 79 -9.31 6.95 -11.43
CA LEU A 79 -8.75 7.63 -10.25
C LEU A 79 -8.47 6.64 -9.12
N ALA A 80 -9.40 5.72 -8.86
CA ALA A 80 -9.19 4.68 -7.86
C ALA A 80 -7.99 3.80 -8.22
N GLY A 81 -7.85 3.44 -9.51
CA GLY A 81 -6.71 2.68 -10.00
C GLY A 81 -5.40 3.45 -9.88
N GLY A 82 -5.42 4.77 -10.12
CA GLY A 82 -4.26 5.63 -9.92
C GLY A 82 -3.81 5.67 -8.46
N VAL A 83 -4.76 5.82 -7.54
CA VAL A 83 -4.47 5.79 -6.10
C VAL A 83 -3.86 4.45 -5.68
N LEU A 84 -4.47 3.35 -6.12
CA LEU A 84 -3.98 2.01 -5.80
C LEU A 84 -2.59 1.77 -6.38
N SER A 85 -2.35 2.18 -7.62
CA SER A 85 -1.05 2.04 -8.29
C SER A 85 0.03 2.84 -7.58
N ALA A 86 -0.26 4.07 -7.19
CA ALA A 86 0.70 4.93 -6.48
C ALA A 86 1.05 4.34 -5.11
N PHE A 87 0.05 3.88 -4.36
CA PHE A 87 0.24 3.26 -3.06
C PHE A 87 1.07 1.98 -3.17
N SER A 88 0.67 1.08 -4.07
CA SER A 88 1.35 -0.20 -4.26
C SER A 88 2.76 -0.01 -4.81
N GLY A 89 2.94 0.94 -5.73
CA GLY A 89 4.25 1.28 -6.29
C GLY A 89 5.21 1.79 -5.23
N ALA A 90 4.72 2.63 -4.30
CA ALA A 90 5.54 3.11 -3.19
C ALA A 90 6.00 1.96 -2.27
N LEU A 91 5.09 1.04 -1.94
CA LEU A 91 5.42 -0.12 -1.10
C LEU A 91 6.38 -1.08 -1.82
N LEU A 92 6.21 -1.30 -3.12
CA LEU A 92 7.14 -2.13 -3.89
C LEU A 92 8.51 -1.47 -4.05
N THR A 93 8.59 -0.14 -4.10
CA THR A 93 9.85 0.58 -4.08
C THR A 93 10.55 0.38 -2.74
N MET A 94 9.80 0.42 -1.64
CA MET A 94 10.32 0.12 -0.32
C MET A 94 10.85 -1.32 -0.26
N TYR A 95 10.09 -2.26 -0.78
CA TYR A 95 10.50 -3.66 -0.87
C TYR A 95 11.83 -3.82 -1.63
N TRP A 96 11.93 -3.16 -2.79
CA TRP A 96 13.12 -3.25 -3.62
C TRP A 96 14.35 -2.66 -2.95
N ARG A 97 14.18 -1.53 -2.26
CA ARG A 97 15.29 -0.80 -1.62
C ARG A 97 15.66 -1.31 -0.24
N THR A 98 14.91 -2.25 0.34
CA THR A 98 15.17 -2.77 1.67
C THR A 98 15.76 -4.18 1.55
N PRO A 99 17.10 -4.35 1.74
CA PRO A 99 17.75 -5.64 1.51
C PRO A 99 17.18 -6.80 2.34
N THR A 100 16.71 -6.51 3.56
CA THR A 100 16.14 -7.54 4.45
C THR A 100 14.81 -8.10 3.96
N MET A 101 14.15 -7.44 3.01
CA MET A 101 12.88 -7.89 2.46
C MET A 101 13.04 -8.85 1.28
N ARG A 102 14.23 -8.91 0.69
CA ARG A 102 14.51 -9.76 -0.47
C ARG A 102 15.61 -10.75 -0.14
N LYS A 103 15.51 -11.94 -0.73
CA LYS A 103 16.62 -12.90 -0.67
C LYS A 103 17.82 -12.35 -1.46
N PRO A 104 19.06 -12.54 -0.95
CA PRO A 104 20.25 -11.99 -1.61
C PRO A 104 20.34 -12.39 -3.08
N GLY A 105 20.57 -11.41 -3.96
CA GLY A 105 20.69 -11.64 -5.40
C GLY A 105 19.39 -12.07 -6.09
N SER A 106 18.23 -11.85 -5.47
CA SER A 106 16.95 -12.35 -5.95
C SER A 106 15.85 -11.30 -5.83
N ILE A 107 14.77 -11.47 -6.59
CA ILE A 107 13.55 -10.68 -6.47
C ILE A 107 12.58 -11.29 -5.44
N TRP A 108 12.83 -12.52 -5.00
CA TRP A 108 11.91 -13.25 -4.12
C TRP A 108 12.01 -12.77 -2.67
N PRO A 109 10.88 -12.76 -1.95
CA PRO A 109 10.84 -12.19 -0.61
C PRO A 109 11.46 -13.11 0.45
N THR A 110 12.03 -12.48 1.47
CA THR A 110 12.28 -13.12 2.76
C THR A 110 10.96 -13.18 3.54
N PRO A 111 10.89 -13.92 4.67
CA PRO A 111 9.69 -13.85 5.53
C PRO A 111 9.32 -12.41 5.93
N ALA A 112 10.31 -11.53 6.15
CA ALA A 112 10.07 -10.14 6.50
C ALA A 112 9.46 -9.33 5.34
N GLY A 113 9.76 -9.71 4.09
CA GLY A 113 9.28 -8.99 2.91
C GLY A 113 8.02 -9.56 2.28
N THR A 114 7.53 -10.71 2.74
CA THR A 114 6.43 -11.42 2.09
C THR A 114 5.17 -10.56 1.98
N ALA A 115 4.78 -9.89 3.06
CA ALA A 115 3.56 -9.08 3.08
C ALA A 115 3.64 -7.92 2.07
N VAL A 116 4.81 -7.27 1.98
CA VAL A 116 5.01 -6.13 1.08
C VAL A 116 5.10 -6.59 -0.38
N SER A 117 5.74 -7.74 -0.64
CA SER A 117 5.87 -8.27 -2.01
C SER A 117 4.51 -8.55 -2.64
N LYS A 118 3.49 -8.86 -1.85
CA LYS A 118 2.13 -9.10 -2.36
C LYS A 118 1.50 -7.84 -2.96
N ASP A 119 2.04 -6.67 -2.71
CA ASP A 119 1.58 -5.44 -3.37
C ASP A 119 1.76 -5.45 -4.88
N VAL A 120 2.53 -6.40 -5.42
CA VAL A 120 2.59 -6.59 -6.87
C VAL A 120 1.22 -6.94 -7.45
N TRP A 121 0.40 -7.69 -6.71
CA TRP A 121 -0.98 -7.99 -7.12
C TRP A 121 -1.83 -6.72 -7.17
N MET A 122 -1.71 -5.87 -6.16
CA MET A 122 -2.44 -4.61 -6.09
C MET A 122 -1.98 -3.64 -7.17
N LEU A 123 -0.68 -3.60 -7.48
CA LEU A 123 -0.16 -2.79 -8.57
C LEU A 123 -0.73 -3.25 -9.91
N GLY A 124 -0.80 -4.56 -10.15
CA GLY A 124 -1.40 -5.12 -11.36
C GLY A 124 -2.88 -4.75 -11.49
N ILE A 125 -3.62 -4.86 -10.39
CA ILE A 125 -5.04 -4.49 -10.35
C ILE A 125 -5.20 -2.98 -10.62
N GLY A 126 -4.42 -2.16 -9.92
CA GLY A 126 -4.47 -0.70 -10.09
C GLY A 126 -4.13 -0.25 -11.50
N ALA A 127 -3.10 -0.83 -12.09
CA ALA A 127 -2.71 -0.54 -13.47
C ALA A 127 -3.80 -0.97 -14.47
N GLY A 128 -4.44 -2.10 -14.22
CA GLY A 128 -5.56 -2.56 -15.03
C GLY A 128 -6.75 -1.61 -14.97
N MET A 129 -7.06 -1.10 -13.78
CA MET A 129 -8.13 -0.11 -13.60
C MET A 129 -7.80 1.24 -14.25
N LEU A 130 -6.53 1.63 -14.24
CA LEU A 130 -6.06 2.90 -14.80
C LEU A 130 -6.08 2.87 -16.33
N THR A 131 -5.74 1.75 -16.95
CA THR A 131 -5.51 1.63 -18.39
C THR A 131 -6.73 1.13 -19.18
N ARG A 132 -7.71 0.55 -18.50
CA ARG A 132 -8.93 0.01 -19.15
C ARG A 132 -10.16 0.67 -18.55
N PRO A 133 -10.69 1.63 -19.27
CA PRO A 133 -11.93 2.28 -18.86
C PRO A 133 -13.11 1.31 -18.83
#